data_283d73ac04fc454f85ca4027a2b32eeb
#
_entry.id   283d73ac04fc454f85ca4027a2b32eeb
#
_cell.length_a   1.000
_cell.length_b   1.000
_cell.length_c   1.000
_cell.angle_alpha   90.00
_cell.angle_beta   90.00
_cell.angle_gamma   90.00
#
_symmetry.space_group_name_H-M   'P 1'
#
loop_
_entity.id
_entity.type
_entity.pdbx_description
1 polymer ?
#
loop_
_entity_poly.entity_id
_entity_poly.type
_entity_poly.pdbx_seq_one_letter_code
_entity_poly.pdbx_strand_id
1 'polypeptide(L)'
;MKDKRNTAKTANQDIMQWIREGGLFVIVCNLITVFKYILLQFLPAAFANMPKVDFGWPGIEVTMLGATFKWNILGYDAEHGGLPYFCAYMIAMILGEVINFPIQRNVVFRSKGNLTWQIVWYAVAFCVITCIVNSITCIW
;
A
#
# COMPACT_ATOMS: atom_id res chain seq x y z
N MET A 1 25.14 36.04 21.09
CA MET A 1 25.70 34.70 21.31
C MET A 1 24.64 33.68 21.82
N LYS A 2 23.73 34.07 22.69
CA LYS A 2 22.63 33.21 23.17
C LYS A 2 21.65 32.80 22.07
N ASP A 3 21.40 33.65 21.10
CA ASP A 3 20.42 33.41 20.01
C ASP A 3 20.85 32.30 19.05
N LYS A 4 22.12 32.30 18.62
CA LYS A 4 22.67 31.25 17.75
C LYS A 4 22.67 29.85 18.41
N ARG A 5 22.85 29.81 19.74
CA ARG A 5 22.84 28.54 20.47
C ARG A 5 21.43 27.96 20.60
N ASN A 6 20.44 28.81 20.76
CA ASN A 6 19.04 28.41 20.79
C ASN A 6 18.55 27.91 19.43
N THR A 7 18.92 28.59 18.35
CA THR A 7 18.59 28.19 16.99
C THR A 7 19.20 26.84 16.63
N ALA A 8 20.46 26.59 17.02
CA ALA A 8 21.12 25.30 16.80
C ALA A 8 20.46 24.15 17.59
N LYS A 9 20.04 24.42 18.83
CA LYS A 9 19.32 23.42 19.63
C LYS A 9 17.96 23.06 19.03
N THR A 10 17.21 24.05 18.54
CA THR A 10 15.93 23.84 17.89
C THR A 10 16.10 23.05 16.60
N ALA A 11 17.08 23.38 15.76
CA ALA A 11 17.38 22.66 14.53
C ALA A 11 17.75 21.19 14.81
N ASN A 12 18.55 20.92 15.85
CA ASN A 12 18.89 19.55 16.24
C ASN A 12 17.67 18.76 16.74
N GLN A 13 16.76 19.40 17.48
CA GLN A 13 15.51 18.78 17.92
C GLN A 13 14.60 18.44 16.75
N ASP A 14 14.49 19.31 15.75
CA ASP A 14 13.71 19.09 14.55
C ASP A 14 14.26 17.91 13.73
N ILE A 15 15.58 17.83 13.56
CA ILE A 15 16.26 16.72 12.87
C ILE A 15 16.04 15.41 13.61
N MET A 16 16.16 15.41 14.93
CA MET A 16 15.91 14.20 15.77
C MET A 16 14.46 13.74 15.65
N GLN A 17 13.50 14.65 15.62
CA GLN A 17 12.09 14.35 15.40
C GLN A 17 11.86 13.74 14.02
N TRP A 18 12.45 14.31 12.97
CA TRP A 18 12.39 13.77 11.62
C TRP A 18 12.93 12.35 11.50
N ILE A 19 14.09 12.09 12.10
CA ILE A 19 14.71 10.75 12.12
C ILE A 19 13.82 9.77 12.88
N ARG A 20 13.25 10.17 14.00
CA ARG A 20 12.33 9.35 14.79
C ARG A 20 11.06 9.01 14.00
N GLU A 21 10.43 10.01 13.38
CA GLU A 21 9.22 9.81 12.60
C GLU A 21 9.49 8.94 11.37
N GLY A 22 10.58 9.18 10.65
CA GLY A 22 11.00 8.37 9.51
C GLY A 22 11.32 6.93 9.92
N GLY A 23 12.02 6.72 11.03
CA GLY A 23 12.32 5.39 11.57
C GLY A 23 11.06 4.62 11.97
N LEU A 24 10.13 5.27 12.70
CA LEU A 24 8.85 4.69 13.07
C LEU A 24 7.99 4.36 11.83
N PHE A 25 7.98 5.25 10.84
CA PHE A 25 7.29 5.02 9.58
C PHE A 25 7.79 3.76 8.88
N VAL A 26 9.10 3.61 8.74
CA VAL A 26 9.71 2.42 8.12
C VAL A 26 9.37 1.15 8.89
N ILE A 27 9.47 1.17 10.22
CA ILE A 27 9.14 0.02 11.07
C ILE A 27 7.68 -0.38 10.91
N VAL A 28 6.75 0.58 10.99
CA VAL A 28 5.31 0.34 10.84
C VAL A 28 4.99 -0.19 9.45
N CYS A 29 5.55 0.40 8.39
CA CYS A 29 5.36 -0.08 7.02
C CYS A 29 5.81 -1.52 6.83
N ASN A 30 6.97 -1.90 7.40
CA ASN A 30 7.45 -3.27 7.35
C ASN A 30 6.54 -4.24 8.11
N LEU A 31 6.10 -3.87 9.31
CA LEU A 31 5.17 -4.70 10.08
C LEU A 31 3.84 -4.92 9.35
N ILE A 32 3.28 -3.87 8.75
CA ILE A 32 2.06 -3.95 7.95
C ILE A 32 2.27 -4.79 6.69
N THR A 33 3.42 -4.69 6.06
CA THR A 33 3.77 -5.51 4.88
C THR A 33 3.83 -6.99 5.25
N VAL A 34 4.46 -7.34 6.37
CA VAL A 34 4.48 -8.72 6.89
C VAL A 34 3.07 -9.21 7.18
N PHE A 35 2.25 -8.37 7.80
CA PHE A 35 0.85 -8.68 8.08
C PHE A 35 0.05 -8.97 6.81
N LYS A 36 0.17 -8.10 5.80
CA LYS A 36 -0.46 -8.29 4.47
C LYS A 36 0.02 -9.59 3.81
N TYR A 37 1.32 -9.86 3.91
CA TYR A 37 1.89 -11.09 3.36
C TYR A 37 1.31 -12.34 4.03
N ILE A 38 1.20 -12.36 5.34
CA ILE A 38 0.56 -13.45 6.08
C ILE A 38 -0.89 -13.61 5.65
N LEU A 39 -1.65 -12.53 5.55
CA LEU A 39 -3.03 -12.58 5.06
C LEU A 39 -3.12 -13.18 3.65
N LEU A 40 -2.22 -12.80 2.75
CA LEU A 40 -2.18 -13.34 1.39
C LEU A 40 -1.81 -14.82 1.32
N GLN A 41 -1.23 -15.40 2.35
CA GLN A 41 -0.99 -16.84 2.44
C GLN A 41 -2.27 -17.62 2.77
N PHE A 42 -3.16 -17.02 3.56
CA PHE A 42 -4.36 -17.71 4.06
C PHE A 42 -5.64 -17.33 3.29
N LEU A 43 -5.79 -16.08 2.89
CA LEU A 43 -6.99 -15.59 2.22
C LEU A 43 -7.31 -16.31 0.90
N PRO A 44 -6.35 -16.59 0.00
CA PRO A 44 -6.66 -17.34 -1.23
C PRO A 44 -7.22 -18.72 -0.96
N ALA A 45 -6.83 -19.40 0.13
CA ALA A 45 -7.39 -20.66 0.53
C ALA A 45 -8.87 -20.56 0.93
N ALA A 46 -9.28 -19.46 1.55
CA ALA A 46 -10.67 -19.19 1.88
C ALA A 46 -11.55 -19.01 0.63
N PHE A 47 -10.97 -18.52 -0.44
CA PHE A 47 -11.64 -18.33 -1.74
C PHE A 47 -11.38 -19.46 -2.75
N ALA A 48 -10.78 -20.57 -2.32
CA ALA A 48 -10.41 -21.69 -3.20
C ALA A 48 -11.60 -22.30 -3.94
N ASN A 49 -12.81 -22.22 -3.37
CA ASN A 49 -14.05 -22.71 -3.97
C ASN A 49 -14.66 -21.78 -5.03
N MET A 50 -14.12 -20.58 -5.20
CA MET A 50 -14.58 -19.66 -6.23
C MET A 50 -14.01 -20.04 -7.59
N PRO A 51 -14.80 -19.91 -8.69
CA PRO A 51 -14.29 -20.16 -10.02
C PRO A 51 -13.18 -19.15 -10.36
N LYS A 52 -12.06 -19.64 -10.87
CA LYS A 52 -10.97 -18.80 -11.38
C LYS A 52 -11.38 -18.21 -12.72
N VAL A 53 -11.94 -17.03 -12.71
CA VAL A 53 -12.37 -16.30 -13.90
C VAL A 53 -11.38 -15.17 -14.16
N ASP A 54 -11.14 -14.87 -15.42
CA ASP A 54 -10.40 -13.68 -15.77
C ASP A 54 -11.14 -12.46 -15.26
N PHE A 55 -10.49 -11.70 -14.40
CA PHE A 55 -11.01 -10.45 -13.86
C PHE A 55 -9.96 -9.37 -14.01
N GLY A 56 -10.09 -8.56 -15.03
CA GLY A 56 -9.15 -7.49 -15.29
C GLY A 56 -9.72 -6.41 -16.20
N TRP A 57 -9.30 -5.21 -15.95
CA TRP A 57 -9.65 -4.04 -16.74
C TRP A 57 -8.39 -3.20 -16.99
N PRO A 58 -8.13 -2.78 -18.21
CA PRO A 58 -8.91 -2.89 -19.43
C PRO A 58 -8.74 -4.21 -20.22
N GLY A 59 -7.86 -5.14 -19.80
CA GLY A 59 -7.66 -6.42 -20.50
C GLY A 59 -7.04 -6.28 -21.90
N ILE A 60 -6.09 -5.38 -22.06
CA ILE A 60 -5.43 -5.11 -23.33
C ILE A 60 -4.31 -6.12 -23.55
N GLU A 61 -4.31 -6.77 -24.73
CA GLU A 61 -3.21 -7.62 -25.14
C GLU A 61 -2.01 -6.77 -25.54
N VAL A 62 -0.92 -6.91 -24.81
CA VAL A 62 0.33 -6.20 -25.07
C VAL A 62 1.41 -7.21 -25.43
N THR A 63 2.07 -6.99 -26.56
CA THR A 63 3.24 -7.78 -26.94
C THR A 63 4.51 -6.98 -26.64
N MET A 64 5.31 -7.47 -25.72
CA MET A 64 6.56 -6.85 -25.32
C MET A 64 7.63 -7.92 -25.15
N LEU A 65 8.83 -7.66 -25.70
CA LEU A 65 9.97 -8.58 -25.63
C LEU A 65 9.69 -10.00 -26.14
N GLY A 66 8.75 -10.13 -27.13
CA GLY A 66 8.41 -11.43 -27.72
C GLY A 66 7.38 -12.25 -26.95
N ALA A 67 6.88 -11.76 -25.84
CA ALA A 67 5.78 -12.36 -25.08
C ALA A 67 4.51 -11.52 -25.22
N THR A 68 3.38 -12.18 -25.43
CA THR A 68 2.05 -11.55 -25.44
C THR A 68 1.36 -11.85 -24.13
N PHE A 69 0.95 -10.81 -23.41
CA PHE A 69 0.24 -10.93 -22.15
C PHE A 69 -0.92 -9.93 -22.08
N LYS A 70 -1.91 -10.24 -21.26
CA LYS A 70 -3.01 -9.31 -21.00
C LYS A 70 -2.59 -8.32 -19.92
N TRP A 71 -2.52 -7.07 -20.30
CA TRP A 71 -2.22 -6.00 -19.35
C TRP A 71 -3.51 -5.47 -18.71
N ASN A 72 -3.52 -5.45 -17.40
CA ASN A 72 -4.64 -4.95 -16.61
C ASN A 72 -4.16 -3.87 -15.65
N ILE A 73 -4.92 -2.80 -15.53
CA ILE A 73 -4.70 -1.79 -14.49
C ILE A 73 -5.21 -2.31 -13.15
N LEU A 74 -6.33 -3.02 -13.17
CA LEU A 74 -6.95 -3.67 -12.01
C LEU A 74 -7.34 -5.10 -12.37
N GLY A 75 -7.03 -6.03 -11.47
CA GLY A 75 -7.42 -7.42 -11.61
C GLY A 75 -6.30 -8.34 -12.07
N TYR A 76 -6.61 -9.63 -12.13
CA TYR A 76 -5.69 -10.69 -12.49
C TYR A 76 -6.35 -11.68 -13.45
N ASP A 77 -5.56 -12.23 -14.38
CA ASP A 77 -5.97 -13.31 -15.25
C ASP A 77 -6.16 -14.61 -14.46
N ALA A 78 -6.93 -15.55 -15.01
CA ALA A 78 -7.15 -16.86 -14.39
C ALA A 78 -5.84 -17.63 -14.13
N GLU A 79 -4.84 -17.44 -14.99
CA GLU A 79 -3.50 -18.03 -14.83
C GLU A 79 -2.75 -17.47 -13.61
N HIS A 80 -3.00 -16.21 -13.25
CA HIS A 80 -2.40 -15.52 -12.12
C HIS A 80 -3.27 -15.55 -10.84
N GLY A 81 -4.26 -16.41 -10.80
CA GLY A 81 -5.16 -16.56 -9.68
C GLY A 81 -6.58 -16.01 -9.88
N GLY A 82 -6.80 -15.16 -10.87
CA GLY A 82 -8.12 -14.64 -11.26
C GLY A 82 -8.86 -13.89 -10.18
N LEU A 83 -10.18 -13.95 -10.22
CA LEU A 83 -11.07 -13.26 -9.28
C LEU A 83 -10.83 -13.63 -7.80
N PRO A 84 -10.64 -14.92 -7.42
CA PRO A 84 -10.37 -15.28 -6.03
C PRO A 84 -9.13 -14.60 -5.46
N TYR A 85 -8.05 -14.59 -6.21
CA TYR A 85 -6.81 -13.93 -5.80
C TYR A 85 -6.96 -12.41 -5.70
N PHE A 86 -7.66 -11.82 -6.65
CA PHE A 86 -7.97 -10.38 -6.62
C PHE A 86 -8.78 -9.99 -5.37
N CYS A 87 -9.82 -10.76 -5.04
CA CYS A 87 -10.61 -10.54 -3.83
C CYS A 87 -9.74 -10.66 -2.57
N ALA A 88 -8.92 -11.69 -2.47
CA ALA A 88 -8.00 -11.90 -1.35
C ALA A 88 -7.00 -10.74 -1.23
N TYR A 89 -6.43 -10.32 -2.34
CA TYR A 89 -5.50 -9.19 -2.39
C TYR A 89 -6.16 -7.88 -1.93
N MET A 90 -7.34 -7.57 -2.44
CA MET A 90 -8.07 -6.35 -2.07
C MET A 90 -8.44 -6.35 -0.58
N ILE A 91 -8.90 -7.47 -0.04
CA ILE A 91 -9.22 -7.60 1.38
C ILE A 91 -7.96 -7.39 2.23
N ALA A 92 -6.85 -8.04 1.88
CA ALA A 92 -5.58 -7.88 2.59
C ALA A 92 -5.08 -6.42 2.55
N MET A 93 -5.20 -5.77 1.40
CA MET A 93 -4.81 -4.36 1.24
C MET A 93 -5.69 -3.44 2.07
N ILE A 94 -7.02 -3.58 2.00
CA ILE A 94 -7.95 -2.76 2.77
C ILE A 94 -7.74 -2.93 4.27
N LEU A 95 -7.65 -4.17 4.75
CA LEU A 95 -7.40 -4.45 6.17
C LEU A 95 -6.06 -3.88 6.64
N GLY A 96 -5.03 -4.04 5.83
CA GLY A 96 -3.71 -3.46 6.11
C GLY A 96 -3.78 -1.95 6.23
N GLU A 97 -4.50 -1.27 5.35
CA GLU A 97 -4.62 0.19 5.39
C GLU A 97 -5.53 0.69 6.51
N VAL A 98 -6.59 -0.03 6.84
CA VAL A 98 -7.45 0.30 7.99
C VAL A 98 -6.65 0.25 9.31
N ILE A 99 -5.69 -0.66 9.42
CA ILE A 99 -4.79 -0.74 10.57
C ILE A 99 -3.66 0.29 10.47
N ASN A 100 -3.08 0.44 9.30
CA ASN A 100 -1.91 1.29 9.05
C ASN A 100 -2.22 2.78 9.24
N PHE A 101 -3.35 3.26 8.73
CA PHE A 101 -3.72 4.67 8.77
C PHE A 101 -3.77 5.25 10.19
N PRO A 102 -4.52 4.69 11.17
CA PRO A 102 -4.54 5.24 12.51
C PRO A 102 -3.19 5.13 13.22
N ILE A 103 -2.42 4.08 12.97
CA ILE A 103 -1.09 3.93 13.54
C ILE A 103 -0.15 5.03 13.02
N GLN A 104 -0.10 5.23 11.72
CA GLN A 104 0.73 6.30 11.14
C GLN A 104 0.29 7.68 11.62
N ARG A 105 -1.01 7.93 11.64
CA ARG A 105 -1.54 9.22 12.07
C ARG A 105 -1.23 9.52 13.53
N ASN A 106 -1.45 8.57 14.43
CA ASN A 106 -1.37 8.79 15.88
C ASN A 106 0.02 8.53 16.45
N VAL A 107 0.74 7.55 15.95
CA VAL A 107 2.03 7.10 16.51
C VAL A 107 3.20 7.72 15.76
N VAL A 108 3.19 7.68 14.43
CA VAL A 108 4.31 8.13 13.61
C VAL A 108 4.31 9.66 13.49
N PHE A 109 3.25 10.23 12.94
CA PHE A 109 3.20 11.66 12.63
C PHE A 109 2.50 12.50 13.70
N ARG A 110 1.75 11.89 14.60
CA ARG A 110 0.97 12.56 15.66
C ARG A 110 0.15 13.75 15.11
N SER A 111 -0.44 13.55 13.95
CA SER A 111 -1.21 14.60 13.27
C SER A 111 -2.49 14.94 14.03
N LYS A 112 -2.76 16.24 14.17
CA LYS A 112 -3.98 16.78 14.80
C LYS A 112 -4.90 17.48 13.79
N GLY A 113 -4.63 17.34 12.50
CA GLY A 113 -5.41 17.99 11.45
C GLY A 113 -6.80 17.38 11.26
N ASN A 114 -7.54 17.91 10.28
CA ASN A 114 -8.88 17.46 9.95
C ASN A 114 -8.85 16.00 9.48
N LEU A 115 -9.48 15.11 10.25
CA LEU A 115 -9.48 13.67 10.01
C LEU A 115 -10.12 13.32 8.66
N THR A 116 -11.26 13.93 8.34
CA THR A 116 -11.99 13.66 7.09
C THR A 116 -11.14 13.95 5.86
N TRP A 117 -10.48 15.10 5.86
CA TRP A 117 -9.62 15.51 4.75
C TRP A 117 -8.40 14.59 4.60
N GLN A 118 -7.81 14.16 5.70
CA GLN A 118 -6.71 13.21 5.71
C GLN A 118 -7.12 11.85 5.16
N ILE A 119 -8.29 11.35 5.52
CA ILE A 119 -8.85 10.10 5.00
C ILE A 119 -9.08 10.18 3.49
N VAL A 120 -9.63 11.27 3.00
CA VAL A 120 -9.87 11.48 1.56
C VAL A 120 -8.56 11.44 0.78
N TRP A 121 -7.55 12.20 1.20
CA TRP A 121 -6.25 12.20 0.56
C TRP A 121 -5.54 10.85 0.63
N TYR A 122 -5.67 10.17 1.76
CA TYR A 122 -5.10 8.83 1.94
C TYR A 122 -5.77 7.81 1.01
N ALA A 123 -7.08 7.86 0.88
CA ALA A 123 -7.82 6.99 -0.03
C ALA A 123 -7.44 7.25 -1.50
N VAL A 124 -7.30 8.51 -1.91
CA VAL A 124 -6.83 8.87 -3.26
C VAL A 124 -5.43 8.32 -3.52
N ALA A 125 -4.50 8.53 -2.60
CA ALA A 125 -3.14 8.00 -2.70
C ALA A 125 -3.14 6.46 -2.76
N PHE A 126 -3.94 5.81 -1.95
CA PHE A 126 -4.11 4.35 -1.95
C PHE A 126 -4.59 3.84 -3.31
N CYS A 127 -5.62 4.44 -3.88
CA CYS A 127 -6.13 4.05 -5.20
C CYS A 127 -5.08 4.22 -6.29
N VAL A 128 -4.37 5.34 -6.31
CA VAL A 128 -3.31 5.61 -7.30
C VAL A 128 -2.17 4.58 -7.18
N ILE A 129 -1.68 4.35 -5.97
CA ILE A 129 -0.60 3.39 -5.72
C ILE A 129 -1.04 1.97 -6.08
N THR A 130 -2.26 1.57 -5.73
CA THR A 130 -2.81 0.25 -6.06
C THR A 130 -2.88 0.05 -7.57
N CYS A 131 -3.35 1.03 -8.32
CA CYS A 131 -3.40 0.96 -9.79
C CYS A 131 -2.00 0.84 -10.40
N ILE A 132 -1.03 1.61 -9.92
CA ILE A 132 0.36 1.56 -10.40
C ILE A 132 0.98 0.20 -10.10
N VAL A 133 0.90 -0.27 -8.87
CA VAL A 133 1.48 -1.56 -8.45
C VAL A 133 0.84 -2.72 -9.23
N ASN A 134 -0.48 -2.71 -9.37
CA ASN A 134 -1.18 -3.76 -10.11
C ASN A 134 -0.78 -3.78 -11.60
N SER A 135 -0.65 -2.59 -12.21
CA SER A 135 -0.17 -2.48 -13.61
C SER A 135 1.24 -3.04 -13.79
N ILE A 136 2.14 -2.76 -12.85
CA ILE A 136 3.51 -3.29 -12.88
C ILE A 136 3.51 -4.81 -12.66
N THR A 137 2.69 -5.31 -11.76
CA THR A 137 2.59 -6.74 -11.47
C THR A 137 2.09 -7.53 -12.69
N CYS A 138 1.20 -6.96 -13.50
CA CYS A 138 0.74 -7.59 -14.73
C CYS A 138 1.82 -7.71 -15.82
N ILE A 139 2.84 -6.86 -15.78
CA ILE A 139 3.97 -6.91 -16.73
C ILE A 139 4.98 -8.01 -16.34
N TRP A 140 5.05 -8.32 -15.07
CA TRP A 140 6.01 -9.25 -14.48
C TRP A 140 5.50 -10.69 -14.48
#